data_14d6a9449fb76f15486e0ee954781b3b
#
_entry.id   14d6a9449fb76f15486e0ee954781b3b
#
_cell.length_a   1.000
_cell.length_b   1.000
_cell.length_c   1.000
_cell.angle_alpha   90.00
_cell.angle_beta   90.00
_cell.angle_gamma   90.00
#
_symmetry.space_group_name_H-M   'P 1'
#
loop_
_entity.id
_entity.type
_entity.pdbx_description
1 polymer ?
#
loop_
_entity_poly.entity_id
_entity_poly.type
_entity_poly.pdbx_seq_one_letter_code
_entity_poly.pdbx_strand_id
1 'polypeptide(L)'
;LNGVLKLLDTLTTKSVTLDPALVSLIKTQAQQFLATLQPVAPAPTTISNTIIPPAPRTLPLTVLFWEGPIARAYLATLKSMGLKPDKIIHLVSKNDLVTQKPIGRFVPRYFKLAYAHSRQKNSIHYWSSTLQKNENTLYRAMRSTIENGLKFPPSVIDDALALVELSEYSPHIETLMIDNLSDNVLHEYLSKLQQTQILFTGGGIVPTKLLEIPTLKFIHIHPGHLPEVRGADCVLWSNLMMGRTSATCFYMAPGIDDGDVILASYLPPLTPRLHIAQRDIKTLYRATYAFFDPWVRGFVLRQALIETDGFTRISATPQVEATSVTYHFMHAQIQHAVFSKLFADI
;
A
#
# COMPACT_ATOMS: atom_id res chain seq x y z
N LEU A 1 -6.93 10.22 21.32
CA LEU A 1 -7.18 11.42 20.53
C LEU A 1 -8.00 11.14 19.27
N ASN A 2 -7.55 10.23 18.38
CA ASN A 2 -8.24 9.91 17.12
C ASN A 2 -9.71 9.49 17.33
N GLY A 3 -9.97 8.63 18.32
CA GLY A 3 -11.32 8.19 18.69
C GLY A 3 -12.20 9.33 19.20
N VAL A 4 -11.65 10.25 20.00
CA VAL A 4 -12.39 11.40 20.54
C VAL A 4 -12.81 12.34 19.40
N LEU A 5 -11.89 12.66 18.47
CA LEU A 5 -12.21 13.52 17.32
C LEU A 5 -13.28 12.91 16.42
N LYS A 6 -13.19 11.60 16.13
CA LYS A 6 -14.21 10.89 15.36
C LYS A 6 -15.56 10.84 16.06
N LEU A 7 -15.58 10.68 17.38
CA LEU A 7 -16.82 10.73 18.16
C LEU A 7 -17.48 12.11 18.05
N LEU A 8 -16.70 13.18 18.17
CA LEU A 8 -17.23 14.55 17.99
C LEU A 8 -17.87 14.74 16.63
N ASP A 9 -17.20 14.32 15.55
CA ASP A 9 -17.75 14.42 14.20
C ASP A 9 -19.04 13.60 14.06
N THR A 10 -19.08 12.39 14.63
CA THR A 10 -20.25 11.51 14.61
C THR A 10 -21.43 12.16 15.35
N LEU A 11 -21.20 12.73 16.52
CA LEU A 11 -22.25 13.41 17.30
C LEU A 11 -22.80 14.63 16.57
N THR A 12 -21.91 15.43 15.97
CA THR A 12 -22.29 16.59 15.15
C THR A 12 -23.14 16.16 13.94
N THR A 13 -22.74 15.09 13.25
CA THR A 13 -23.46 14.57 12.08
C THR A 13 -24.84 14.03 12.45
N LYS A 14 -24.99 13.47 13.66
CA LYS A 14 -26.28 12.97 14.19
C LYS A 14 -27.15 14.09 14.80
N SER A 15 -26.81 15.36 14.57
CA SER A 15 -27.52 16.53 15.08
C SER A 15 -27.65 16.54 16.60
N VAL A 16 -26.71 15.94 17.32
CA VAL A 16 -26.62 16.07 18.77
C VAL A 16 -26.11 17.48 19.08
N THR A 17 -26.87 18.22 19.86
CA THR A 17 -26.46 19.55 20.29
C THR A 17 -25.29 19.44 21.27
N LEU A 18 -24.09 19.77 20.79
CA LEU A 18 -22.90 19.87 21.61
C LEU A 18 -22.63 21.34 21.94
N ASP A 19 -22.10 21.59 23.12
CA ASP A 19 -21.65 22.93 23.48
C ASP A 19 -20.49 23.36 22.53
N PRO A 20 -20.66 24.42 21.73
CA PRO A 20 -19.62 24.90 20.81
C PRO A 20 -18.31 25.25 21.50
N ALA A 21 -18.35 25.74 22.74
CA ALA A 21 -17.16 26.08 23.52
C ALA A 21 -16.37 24.80 23.88
N LEU A 22 -17.08 23.74 24.29
CA LEU A 22 -16.45 22.44 24.58
C LEU A 22 -15.84 21.81 23.31
N VAL A 23 -16.54 21.85 22.19
CA VAL A 23 -16.02 21.35 20.91
C VAL A 23 -14.75 22.11 20.50
N SER A 24 -14.77 23.44 20.60
CA SER A 24 -13.61 24.29 20.32
C SER A 24 -12.43 23.96 21.25
N LEU A 25 -12.71 23.84 22.55
CA LEU A 25 -11.67 23.47 23.53
C LEU A 25 -11.02 22.15 23.22
N ILE A 26 -11.79 21.10 22.93
CA ILE A 26 -11.25 19.77 22.60
C ILE A 26 -10.38 19.84 21.33
N LYS A 27 -10.83 20.53 20.29
CA LYS A 27 -10.06 20.70 19.04
C LYS A 27 -8.75 21.46 19.27
N THR A 28 -8.79 22.52 20.09
CA THR A 28 -7.60 23.31 20.47
C THR A 28 -6.61 22.47 21.27
N GLN A 29 -7.08 21.74 22.27
CA GLN A 29 -6.25 20.82 23.06
C GLN A 29 -5.63 19.73 22.19
N ALA A 30 -6.39 19.19 21.23
CA ALA A 30 -5.88 18.22 20.26
C ALA A 30 -4.73 18.80 19.42
N GLN A 31 -4.88 20.02 18.91
CA GLN A 31 -3.82 20.71 18.15
C GLN A 31 -2.56 20.95 18.99
N GLN A 32 -2.74 21.45 20.21
CA GLN A 32 -1.62 21.67 21.15
C GLN A 32 -0.88 20.36 21.43
N PHE A 33 -1.61 19.28 21.74
CA PHE A 33 -1.00 17.96 21.94
C PHE A 33 -0.21 17.48 20.70
N LEU A 34 -0.78 17.59 19.51
CA LEU A 34 -0.12 17.18 18.26
C LEU A 34 1.15 18.01 17.99
N ALA A 35 1.17 19.28 18.38
CA ALA A 35 2.34 20.15 18.27
C ALA A 35 3.48 19.73 19.23
N THR A 36 3.16 19.13 20.39
CA THR A 36 4.17 18.65 21.34
C THR A 36 4.80 17.32 20.94
N LEU A 37 4.18 16.55 20.02
CA LEU A 37 4.74 15.29 19.57
C LEU A 37 6.04 15.52 18.78
N GLN A 38 7.15 15.14 19.35
CA GLN A 38 8.50 15.22 18.76
C GLN A 38 9.16 13.84 18.85
N PRO A 39 8.73 12.88 18.02
CA PRO A 39 9.33 11.55 18.05
C PRO A 39 10.79 11.61 17.59
N VAL A 40 11.64 10.92 18.32
CA VAL A 40 13.03 10.72 17.88
C VAL A 40 13.01 9.70 16.75
N ALA A 41 13.29 10.17 15.55
CA ALA A 41 13.26 9.31 14.37
C ALA A 41 14.34 8.21 14.46
N PRO A 42 13.99 6.92 14.35
CA PRO A 42 14.96 5.84 14.30
C PRO A 42 15.93 6.03 13.12
N ALA A 43 17.14 5.49 13.23
CA ALA A 43 18.07 5.48 12.11
C ALA A 43 17.43 4.72 10.91
N PRO A 44 17.66 5.15 9.68
CA PRO A 44 17.23 4.38 8.52
C PRO A 44 17.87 2.99 8.56
N THR A 45 17.11 1.97 8.18
CA THR A 45 17.65 0.63 8.03
C THR A 45 18.73 0.66 6.93
N THR A 46 19.94 0.25 7.30
CA THR A 46 21.08 0.22 6.37
C THR A 46 20.80 -0.85 5.31
N ILE A 47 20.89 -0.47 4.05
CA ILE A 47 20.60 -1.34 2.93
C ILE A 47 21.88 -1.53 2.13
N SER A 48 22.11 -2.75 1.70
CA SER A 48 23.14 -3.02 0.70
C SER A 48 22.73 -2.31 -0.61
N ASN A 49 23.43 -1.22 -0.93
CA ASN A 49 23.17 -0.41 -2.14
C ASN A 49 23.66 -1.07 -3.43
N THR A 50 24.18 -2.28 -3.36
CA THR A 50 24.72 -2.96 -4.53
C THR A 50 23.59 -3.61 -5.32
N ILE A 51 22.84 -2.78 -6.05
CA ILE A 51 21.97 -3.28 -7.10
C ILE A 51 22.86 -3.54 -8.32
N ILE A 52 23.55 -4.66 -8.33
CA ILE A 52 23.97 -5.27 -9.59
C ILE A 52 22.69 -5.97 -10.09
N PRO A 53 22.11 -5.56 -11.23
CA PRO A 53 20.98 -6.30 -11.77
C PRO A 53 21.46 -7.74 -11.96
N PRO A 54 20.90 -8.72 -11.25
CA PRO A 54 21.24 -10.11 -11.53
C PRO A 54 20.84 -10.40 -12.98
N ALA A 55 21.46 -11.39 -13.61
CA ALA A 55 21.01 -11.87 -14.92
C ALA A 55 19.48 -12.11 -14.84
N PRO A 56 18.71 -11.74 -15.88
CA PRO A 56 17.26 -11.90 -15.87
C PRO A 56 16.87 -13.33 -15.46
N ARG A 57 16.03 -13.45 -14.40
CA ARG A 57 15.62 -14.77 -13.90
C ARG A 57 14.14 -14.79 -13.52
N THR A 58 13.54 -15.97 -13.68
CA THR A 58 12.20 -16.26 -13.18
C THR A 58 12.29 -16.69 -11.71
N LEU A 59 11.47 -16.10 -10.85
CA LEU A 59 11.37 -16.45 -9.44
C LEU A 59 10.28 -17.51 -9.25
N PRO A 60 10.43 -18.46 -8.32
CA PRO A 60 9.37 -19.37 -7.90
C PRO A 60 8.33 -18.62 -7.03
N LEU A 61 7.76 -17.58 -7.60
CA LEU A 61 6.86 -16.63 -6.97
C LEU A 61 5.60 -16.49 -7.80
N THR A 62 4.44 -16.60 -7.16
CA THR A 62 3.17 -16.25 -7.77
C THR A 62 2.72 -14.89 -7.26
N VAL A 63 2.38 -13.97 -8.16
CA VAL A 63 1.79 -12.67 -7.79
C VAL A 63 0.29 -12.80 -7.85
N LEU A 64 -0.39 -12.63 -6.71
CA LEU A 64 -1.84 -12.46 -6.66
C LEU A 64 -2.14 -10.98 -6.94
N PHE A 65 -2.37 -10.69 -8.22
CA PHE A 65 -2.44 -9.36 -8.76
C PHE A 65 -3.88 -8.82 -8.71
N TRP A 66 -4.07 -7.83 -7.87
CA TRP A 66 -5.25 -6.97 -7.91
C TRP A 66 -4.84 -5.63 -8.51
N GLU A 67 -5.45 -5.25 -9.63
CA GLU A 67 -5.07 -4.00 -10.33
C GLU A 67 -5.03 -2.81 -9.39
N GLY A 68 -3.93 -2.08 -9.39
CA GLY A 68 -3.76 -0.91 -8.56
C GLY A 68 -2.33 -0.35 -8.54
N PRO A 69 -2.15 0.86 -8.02
CA PRO A 69 -0.84 1.51 -7.95
C PRO A 69 0.22 0.67 -7.22
N ILE A 70 -0.15 -0.01 -6.13
CA ILE A 70 0.74 -0.90 -5.38
C ILE A 70 1.20 -2.07 -6.26
N ALA A 71 0.25 -2.74 -6.91
CA ALA A 71 0.51 -3.88 -7.76
C ALA A 71 1.45 -3.51 -8.93
N ARG A 72 1.20 -2.35 -9.55
CA ARG A 72 2.03 -1.83 -10.65
C ARG A 72 3.43 -1.43 -10.18
N ALA A 73 3.56 -0.80 -9.02
CA ALA A 73 4.86 -0.49 -8.43
C ALA A 73 5.67 -1.76 -8.10
N TYR A 74 5.01 -2.83 -7.63
CA TYR A 74 5.68 -4.10 -7.36
C TYR A 74 6.18 -4.76 -8.65
N LEU A 75 5.35 -4.82 -9.70
CA LEU A 75 5.76 -5.40 -10.97
C LEU A 75 6.90 -4.60 -11.62
N ALA A 76 6.83 -3.27 -11.61
CA ALA A 76 7.90 -2.41 -12.10
C ALA A 76 9.20 -2.57 -11.27
N THR A 77 9.08 -2.76 -9.95
CA THR A 77 10.23 -3.04 -9.08
C THR A 77 10.88 -4.37 -9.44
N LEU A 78 10.11 -5.46 -9.57
CA LEU A 78 10.63 -6.76 -10.00
C LEU A 78 11.34 -6.66 -11.36
N LYS A 79 10.68 -6.05 -12.34
CA LYS A 79 11.23 -5.88 -13.70
C LYS A 79 12.54 -5.07 -13.69
N SER A 80 12.62 -4.00 -12.88
CA SER A 80 13.82 -3.19 -12.75
C SER A 80 15.03 -3.94 -12.18
N MET A 81 14.77 -5.01 -11.45
CA MET A 81 15.77 -5.92 -10.90
C MET A 81 16.09 -7.10 -11.84
N GLY A 82 15.53 -7.15 -13.05
CA GLY A 82 15.64 -8.29 -13.94
C GLY A 82 14.88 -9.54 -13.47
N LEU A 83 13.94 -9.38 -12.52
CA LEU A 83 13.20 -10.48 -11.92
C LEU A 83 11.80 -10.58 -12.54
N LYS A 84 11.36 -11.82 -12.81
CA LYS A 84 9.98 -12.09 -13.26
C LYS A 84 9.34 -13.11 -12.32
N PRO A 85 8.13 -12.89 -11.82
CA PRO A 85 7.39 -13.95 -11.14
C PRO A 85 7.06 -15.05 -12.13
N ASP A 86 7.08 -16.31 -11.69
CA ASP A 86 6.69 -17.45 -12.53
C ASP A 86 5.25 -17.28 -13.02
N LYS A 87 4.36 -16.84 -12.15
CA LYS A 87 2.94 -16.68 -12.47
C LYS A 87 2.35 -15.40 -11.94
N ILE A 88 1.42 -14.81 -12.69
CA ILE A 88 0.51 -13.78 -12.21
C ILE A 88 -0.92 -14.31 -12.26
N ILE A 89 -1.60 -14.31 -11.11
CA ILE A 89 -3.04 -14.56 -11.03
C ILE A 89 -3.73 -13.20 -10.97
N HIS A 90 -4.31 -12.81 -12.08
CA HIS A 90 -4.97 -11.53 -12.23
C HIS A 90 -6.43 -11.62 -11.76
N LEU A 91 -6.75 -10.91 -10.69
CA LEU A 91 -8.09 -10.85 -10.13
C LEU A 91 -8.88 -9.69 -10.75
N VAL A 92 -10.03 -10.00 -11.32
CA VAL A 92 -10.95 -9.01 -11.90
C VAL A 92 -12.27 -9.09 -11.14
N SER A 93 -12.75 -7.95 -10.62
CA SER A 93 -14.02 -7.90 -9.91
C SER A 93 -15.22 -8.11 -10.85
N LYS A 94 -16.17 -8.94 -10.43
CA LYS A 94 -17.49 -9.05 -11.07
C LYS A 94 -18.34 -7.79 -10.89
N ASN A 95 -18.00 -6.96 -9.91
CA ASN A 95 -18.74 -5.76 -9.57
C ASN A 95 -17.92 -4.50 -9.87
N ASP A 96 -18.61 -3.43 -10.24
CA ASP A 96 -18.02 -2.10 -10.36
C ASP A 96 -17.52 -1.63 -8.98
N LEU A 97 -16.27 -1.18 -8.89
CA LEU A 97 -15.62 -0.87 -7.62
C LEU A 97 -16.22 0.37 -6.92
N VAL A 98 -16.90 1.23 -7.65
CA VAL A 98 -17.52 2.46 -7.10
C VAL A 98 -18.98 2.21 -6.73
N THR A 99 -19.75 1.64 -7.65
CA THR A 99 -21.19 1.46 -7.47
C THR A 99 -21.56 0.15 -6.80
N GLN A 100 -20.61 -0.80 -6.69
CA GLN A 100 -20.81 -2.18 -6.18
C GLN A 100 -21.88 -2.98 -6.97
N LYS A 101 -22.27 -2.51 -8.14
CA LYS A 101 -23.24 -3.19 -9.00
C LYS A 101 -22.53 -4.15 -9.96
N PRO A 102 -23.17 -5.27 -10.34
CA PRO A 102 -22.60 -6.21 -11.31
C PRO A 102 -22.20 -5.52 -12.62
N ILE A 103 -20.97 -5.75 -13.06
CA ILE A 103 -20.44 -5.19 -14.28
C ILE A 103 -21.01 -5.92 -15.49
N GLY A 104 -21.41 -5.14 -16.50
CA GLY A 104 -21.73 -5.67 -17.82
C GLY A 104 -22.97 -6.55 -17.84
N ARG A 105 -24.06 -6.16 -17.16
CA ARG A 105 -25.34 -6.90 -17.17
C ARG A 105 -25.84 -7.20 -18.59
N PHE A 106 -25.55 -6.30 -19.56
CA PHE A 106 -25.96 -6.42 -20.97
C PHE A 106 -24.79 -6.76 -21.91
N VAL A 107 -23.57 -6.98 -21.38
CA VAL A 107 -22.39 -7.31 -22.18
C VAL A 107 -22.36 -8.82 -22.44
N PRO A 108 -22.20 -9.28 -23.70
CA PRO A 108 -22.04 -10.68 -24.01
C PRO A 108 -20.95 -11.35 -23.18
N ARG A 109 -21.17 -12.61 -22.79
CA ARG A 109 -20.32 -13.32 -21.79
C ARG A 109 -18.83 -13.30 -22.14
N TYR A 110 -18.48 -13.45 -23.41
CA TYR A 110 -17.08 -13.51 -23.85
C TYR A 110 -16.38 -12.13 -23.86
N PHE A 111 -17.11 -11.02 -23.92
CA PHE A 111 -16.56 -9.67 -23.77
C PHE A 111 -16.55 -9.18 -22.32
N LYS A 112 -17.25 -9.88 -21.43
CA LYS A 112 -17.49 -9.42 -20.07
C LYS A 112 -16.19 -9.25 -19.28
N LEU A 113 -15.23 -10.15 -19.43
CA LEU A 113 -13.94 -10.09 -18.78
C LEU A 113 -13.13 -8.85 -19.21
N ALA A 114 -13.00 -8.64 -20.52
CA ALA A 114 -12.26 -7.49 -21.06
C ALA A 114 -12.91 -6.16 -20.65
N TYR A 115 -14.24 -6.10 -20.67
CA TYR A 115 -14.99 -4.91 -20.23
C TYR A 115 -14.80 -4.65 -18.72
N ALA A 116 -14.92 -5.68 -17.89
CA ALA A 116 -14.71 -5.57 -16.44
C ALA A 116 -13.28 -5.11 -16.10
N HIS A 117 -12.27 -5.70 -16.74
CA HIS A 117 -10.88 -5.30 -16.59
C HIS A 117 -10.66 -3.82 -16.97
N SER A 118 -11.16 -3.41 -18.15
CA SER A 118 -11.05 -2.01 -18.60
C SER A 118 -11.70 -1.02 -17.62
N ARG A 119 -12.89 -1.32 -17.14
CA ARG A 119 -13.61 -0.51 -16.15
C ARG A 119 -12.85 -0.41 -14.83
N GLN A 120 -12.36 -1.53 -14.34
CA GLN A 120 -11.58 -1.60 -13.10
C GLN A 120 -10.28 -0.80 -13.22
N LYS A 121 -9.49 -1.01 -14.28
CA LYS A 121 -8.26 -0.31 -14.58
C LYS A 121 -8.46 1.22 -14.61
N ASN A 122 -9.47 1.69 -15.34
CA ASN A 122 -9.77 3.12 -15.45
C ASN A 122 -10.22 3.73 -14.11
N SER A 123 -11.01 3.01 -13.33
CA SER A 123 -11.49 3.48 -12.02
C SER A 123 -10.36 3.59 -11.01
N ILE A 124 -9.51 2.57 -10.92
CA ILE A 124 -8.43 2.50 -9.94
C ILE A 124 -7.35 3.55 -10.22
N HIS A 125 -6.96 3.72 -11.49
CA HIS A 125 -5.89 4.64 -11.87
C HIS A 125 -6.37 6.09 -12.10
N TYR A 126 -7.65 6.37 -11.86
CA TYR A 126 -8.21 7.71 -12.00
C TYR A 126 -7.43 8.76 -11.19
N TRP A 127 -7.10 8.46 -9.94
CA TRP A 127 -6.40 9.40 -9.07
C TRP A 127 -4.95 9.63 -9.47
N SER A 128 -4.22 8.61 -9.92
CA SER A 128 -2.84 8.78 -10.40
C SER A 128 -2.79 9.69 -11.62
N SER A 129 -3.70 9.53 -12.57
CA SER A 129 -3.78 10.40 -13.74
C SER A 129 -4.30 11.80 -13.40
N THR A 130 -5.21 11.94 -12.44
CA THR A 130 -5.70 13.25 -11.96
C THR A 130 -4.59 14.03 -11.27
N LEU A 131 -3.76 13.38 -10.45
CA LEU A 131 -2.59 14.00 -9.83
C LEU A 131 -1.62 14.58 -10.87
N GLN A 132 -1.29 13.82 -11.90
CA GLN A 132 -0.40 14.29 -12.95
C GLN A 132 -0.93 15.52 -13.70
N LYS A 133 -2.25 15.54 -13.96
CA LYS A 133 -2.89 16.60 -14.76
C LYS A 133 -3.22 17.84 -13.94
N ASN A 134 -3.82 17.66 -12.77
CA ASN A 134 -4.45 18.74 -12.01
C ASN A 134 -3.61 19.19 -10.81
N GLU A 135 -2.75 18.30 -10.27
CA GLU A 135 -1.90 18.57 -9.10
C GLU A 135 -0.41 18.36 -9.46
N ASN A 136 0.01 18.88 -10.60
CA ASN A 136 1.32 18.61 -11.17
C ASN A 136 2.50 18.97 -10.24
N THR A 137 2.39 20.07 -9.47
CA THR A 137 3.43 20.47 -8.50
C THR A 137 3.56 19.46 -7.36
N LEU A 138 2.43 18.97 -6.82
CA LEU A 138 2.41 17.93 -5.80
C LEU A 138 2.97 16.61 -6.34
N TYR A 139 2.52 16.22 -7.53
CA TYR A 139 3.02 15.03 -8.22
C TYR A 139 4.55 15.08 -8.39
N ARG A 140 5.09 16.21 -8.90
CA ARG A 140 6.54 16.37 -9.10
C ARG A 140 7.32 16.33 -7.79
N ALA A 141 6.83 16.98 -6.72
CA ALA A 141 7.48 16.96 -5.42
C ALA A 141 7.56 15.53 -4.86
N MET A 142 6.46 14.78 -4.91
CA MET A 142 6.44 13.38 -4.48
C MET A 142 7.32 12.49 -5.36
N ARG A 143 7.25 12.64 -6.68
CA ARG A 143 8.06 11.90 -7.63
C ARG A 143 9.55 12.13 -7.39
N SER A 144 9.97 13.37 -7.26
CA SER A 144 11.37 13.72 -6.94
C SER A 144 11.84 13.11 -5.62
N THR A 145 10.95 13.06 -4.62
CA THR A 145 11.25 12.41 -3.33
C THR A 145 11.45 10.90 -3.48
N ILE A 146 10.64 10.24 -4.31
CA ILE A 146 10.76 8.81 -4.60
C ILE A 146 12.07 8.55 -5.37
N GLU A 147 12.35 9.32 -6.43
CA GLU A 147 13.54 9.17 -7.25
C GLU A 147 14.83 9.40 -6.44
N ASN A 148 14.89 10.47 -5.66
CA ASN A 148 16.08 10.84 -4.91
C ASN A 148 16.21 10.14 -3.57
N GLY A 149 15.11 9.97 -2.83
CA GLY A 149 15.10 9.36 -1.50
C GLY A 149 15.12 7.85 -1.53
N LEU A 150 14.29 7.24 -2.39
CA LEU A 150 14.19 5.78 -2.51
C LEU A 150 15.03 5.20 -3.65
N LYS A 151 15.72 6.05 -4.41
CA LYS A 151 16.60 5.62 -5.51
C LYS A 151 15.89 4.75 -6.56
N PHE A 152 14.66 5.11 -6.91
CA PHE A 152 14.00 4.54 -8.07
C PHE A 152 14.32 5.36 -9.31
N PRO A 153 14.85 4.73 -10.38
CA PRO A 153 15.04 5.41 -11.66
C PRO A 153 13.70 5.95 -12.20
N PRO A 154 13.67 7.11 -12.87
CA PRO A 154 12.46 7.65 -13.49
C PRO A 154 11.74 6.65 -14.40
N SER A 155 12.48 5.84 -15.16
CA SER A 155 11.95 4.82 -16.05
C SER A 155 11.14 3.73 -15.34
N VAL A 156 11.47 3.42 -14.09
CA VAL A 156 10.72 2.43 -13.28
C VAL A 156 9.37 2.99 -12.85
N ILE A 157 9.34 4.28 -12.49
CA ILE A 157 8.09 4.96 -12.15
C ILE A 157 7.21 5.07 -13.39
N ASP A 158 7.80 5.41 -14.54
CA ASP A 158 7.08 5.52 -15.80
C ASP A 158 6.54 4.16 -16.27
N ASP A 159 7.28 3.06 -16.08
CA ASP A 159 6.81 1.69 -16.38
C ASP A 159 5.55 1.33 -15.57
N ALA A 160 5.53 1.64 -14.27
CA ALA A 160 4.36 1.41 -13.44
C ALA A 160 3.13 2.24 -13.87
N LEU A 161 3.36 3.47 -14.34
CA LEU A 161 2.30 4.39 -14.79
C LEU A 161 1.82 4.10 -16.22
N ALA A 162 2.64 3.46 -17.05
CA ALA A 162 2.29 3.09 -18.42
C ALA A 162 1.21 2.01 -18.51
N LEU A 163 0.98 1.27 -17.39
CA LEU A 163 -0.04 0.23 -17.28
C LEU A 163 0.04 -0.81 -18.42
N VAL A 164 1.29 -1.21 -18.75
CA VAL A 164 1.56 -2.18 -19.81
C VAL A 164 0.91 -3.55 -19.52
N GLU A 165 0.84 -4.40 -20.54
CA GLU A 165 0.25 -5.72 -20.40
C GLU A 165 1.02 -6.62 -19.42
N LEU A 166 0.31 -7.46 -18.68
CA LEU A 166 0.91 -8.32 -17.65
C LEU A 166 1.91 -9.32 -18.20
N SER A 167 1.79 -9.69 -19.48
CA SER A 167 2.73 -10.56 -20.21
C SER A 167 4.16 -10.00 -20.28
N GLU A 168 4.35 -8.69 -20.12
CA GLU A 168 5.67 -8.08 -19.99
C GLU A 168 6.38 -8.46 -18.68
N TYR A 169 5.62 -8.85 -17.65
CA TYR A 169 6.13 -9.11 -16.32
C TYR A 169 6.22 -10.61 -15.98
N SER A 170 5.42 -11.48 -16.61
CA SER A 170 5.44 -12.91 -16.32
C SER A 170 5.10 -13.72 -17.57
N PRO A 171 5.69 -14.93 -17.73
CA PRO A 171 5.33 -15.84 -18.83
C PRO A 171 3.94 -16.47 -18.66
N HIS A 172 3.44 -16.59 -17.43
CA HIS A 172 2.18 -17.27 -17.16
C HIS A 172 1.18 -16.32 -16.51
N ILE A 173 0.12 -15.98 -17.23
CA ILE A 173 -0.97 -15.13 -16.74
C ILE A 173 -2.25 -15.95 -16.68
N GLU A 174 -2.85 -16.01 -15.51
CA GLU A 174 -4.18 -16.57 -15.29
C GLU A 174 -5.12 -15.47 -14.83
N THR A 175 -6.31 -15.36 -15.40
CA THR A 175 -7.27 -14.31 -15.03
C THR A 175 -8.54 -14.93 -14.43
N LEU A 176 -8.88 -14.51 -13.22
CA LEU A 176 -10.06 -14.97 -12.49
C LEU A 176 -11.03 -13.81 -12.26
N MET A 177 -12.29 -13.99 -12.64
CA MET A 177 -13.36 -13.09 -12.24
C MET A 177 -13.95 -13.54 -10.91
N ILE A 178 -13.86 -12.67 -9.90
CA ILE A 178 -14.30 -12.95 -8.53
C ILE A 178 -15.21 -11.84 -8.01
N ASP A 179 -16.04 -12.15 -7.02
CA ASP A 179 -16.83 -11.13 -6.31
C ASP A 179 -15.95 -10.37 -5.31
N ASN A 180 -15.15 -11.12 -4.54
CA ASN A 180 -14.18 -10.63 -3.56
C ASN A 180 -13.21 -11.77 -3.19
N LEU A 181 -12.29 -11.52 -2.27
CA LEU A 181 -11.30 -12.52 -1.84
C LEU A 181 -11.92 -13.75 -1.13
N SER A 182 -13.18 -13.68 -0.71
CA SER A 182 -13.90 -14.83 -0.13
C SER A 182 -14.61 -15.70 -1.17
N ASP A 183 -14.49 -15.39 -2.48
CA ASP A 183 -15.09 -16.17 -3.56
C ASP A 183 -14.52 -17.61 -3.58
N ASN A 184 -15.40 -18.59 -3.69
CA ASN A 184 -14.99 -20.00 -3.73
C ASN A 184 -14.16 -20.32 -4.98
N VAL A 185 -14.40 -19.64 -6.11
CA VAL A 185 -13.62 -19.80 -7.33
C VAL A 185 -12.13 -19.53 -7.07
N LEU A 186 -11.84 -18.47 -6.30
CA LEU A 186 -10.47 -18.15 -5.91
C LEU A 186 -9.87 -19.23 -5.00
N HIS A 187 -10.60 -19.65 -3.98
CA HIS A 187 -10.15 -20.69 -3.05
C HIS A 187 -9.87 -22.02 -3.78
N GLU A 188 -10.81 -22.48 -4.62
CA GLU A 188 -10.65 -23.72 -5.40
C GLU A 188 -9.48 -23.66 -6.36
N TYR A 189 -9.24 -22.50 -6.98
CA TYR A 189 -8.09 -22.30 -7.85
C TYR A 189 -6.77 -22.35 -7.08
N LEU A 190 -6.67 -21.59 -5.98
CA LEU A 190 -5.47 -21.52 -5.16
C LEU A 190 -5.12 -22.85 -4.49
N SER A 191 -6.13 -23.61 -4.06
CA SER A 191 -5.94 -24.93 -3.43
C SER A 191 -5.33 -25.99 -4.37
N LYS A 192 -5.36 -25.76 -5.68
CA LYS A 192 -4.75 -26.66 -6.69
C LYS A 192 -3.31 -26.30 -7.02
N LEU A 193 -2.81 -25.18 -6.51
CA LEU A 193 -1.44 -24.76 -6.75
C LEU A 193 -0.45 -25.67 -5.99
N GLN A 194 0.68 -25.94 -6.63
CA GLN A 194 1.82 -26.52 -5.95
C GLN A 194 2.39 -25.55 -4.91
N GLN A 195 3.29 -26.01 -4.06
CA GLN A 195 3.93 -25.18 -3.05
C GLN A 195 4.59 -23.95 -3.68
N THR A 196 4.11 -22.76 -3.27
CA THR A 196 4.62 -21.48 -3.79
C THR A 196 4.46 -20.35 -2.78
N GLN A 197 5.29 -19.32 -2.94
CA GLN A 197 5.12 -18.02 -2.28
C GLN A 197 4.09 -17.20 -3.07
N ILE A 198 3.15 -16.57 -2.36
CA ILE A 198 2.13 -15.69 -2.96
C ILE A 198 2.45 -14.25 -2.57
N LEU A 199 2.91 -13.42 -3.49
CA LEU A 199 3.00 -11.98 -3.26
C LEU A 199 1.63 -11.35 -3.46
N PHE A 200 0.99 -10.95 -2.37
CA PHE A 200 -0.32 -10.30 -2.40
C PHE A 200 -0.17 -8.79 -2.64
N THR A 201 -0.82 -8.28 -3.68
CA THR A 201 -0.72 -6.88 -4.09
C THR A 201 -1.96 -6.06 -3.78
N GLY A 202 -3.01 -6.69 -3.28
CA GLY A 202 -4.25 -6.02 -2.94
C GLY A 202 -4.23 -5.33 -1.58
N GLY A 203 -5.28 -4.58 -1.31
CA GLY A 203 -5.59 -4.07 0.02
C GLY A 203 -6.69 -4.89 0.70
N GLY A 204 -6.87 -4.64 2.00
CA GLY A 204 -7.88 -5.30 2.79
C GLY A 204 -7.46 -6.64 3.39
N ILE A 205 -8.39 -7.28 4.10
CA ILE A 205 -8.14 -8.50 4.86
C ILE A 205 -8.27 -9.71 3.94
N VAL A 206 -7.21 -10.52 3.88
CA VAL A 206 -7.25 -11.83 3.20
C VAL A 206 -7.98 -12.82 4.10
N PRO A 207 -9.01 -13.52 3.60
CA PRO A 207 -9.75 -14.49 4.41
C PRO A 207 -8.87 -15.62 4.94
N THR A 208 -9.10 -16.00 6.20
CA THR A 208 -8.38 -17.09 6.88
C THR A 208 -8.32 -18.36 6.05
N LYS A 209 -9.41 -18.75 5.38
CA LYS A 209 -9.46 -19.94 4.51
C LYS A 209 -8.43 -19.94 3.36
N LEU A 210 -7.97 -18.76 2.92
CA LEU A 210 -6.91 -18.66 1.91
C LEU A 210 -5.52 -18.74 2.54
N LEU A 211 -5.34 -18.13 3.72
CA LEU A 211 -4.08 -18.13 4.46
C LEU A 211 -3.73 -19.53 5.01
N GLU A 212 -4.75 -20.37 5.24
CA GLU A 212 -4.61 -21.73 5.75
C GLU A 212 -4.40 -22.80 4.66
N ILE A 213 -4.31 -22.42 3.38
CA ILE A 213 -3.98 -23.38 2.32
C ILE A 213 -2.52 -23.87 2.53
N PRO A 214 -2.29 -25.17 2.83
CA PRO A 214 -0.99 -25.65 3.32
C PRO A 214 0.18 -25.48 2.32
N THR A 215 -0.14 -25.46 1.02
CA THR A 215 0.85 -25.30 -0.05
C THR A 215 1.25 -23.87 -0.31
N LEU A 216 0.59 -22.89 0.32
CA LEU A 216 0.79 -21.47 0.04
C LEU A 216 1.34 -20.71 1.23
N LYS A 217 2.23 -19.76 0.98
CA LYS A 217 2.69 -18.77 1.95
C LYS A 217 2.46 -17.38 1.38
N PHE A 218 1.57 -16.61 2.00
CA PHE A 218 1.24 -15.26 1.56
C PHE A 218 2.26 -14.27 2.10
N ILE A 219 2.85 -13.48 1.22
CA ILE A 219 3.76 -12.37 1.53
C ILE A 219 3.04 -11.07 1.23
N HIS A 220 3.11 -10.12 2.16
CA HIS A 220 2.60 -8.76 1.97
C HIS A 220 3.62 -7.73 2.42
N ILE A 221 3.51 -6.53 1.86
CA ILE A 221 4.30 -5.38 2.30
C ILE A 221 3.34 -4.39 2.97
N HIS A 222 3.43 -4.30 4.28
CA HIS A 222 2.64 -3.38 5.09
C HIS A 222 3.37 -2.04 5.23
N PRO A 223 2.69 -0.87 5.12
CA PRO A 223 3.35 0.44 5.19
C PRO A 223 3.48 0.94 6.64
N GLY A 224 4.01 0.12 7.52
CA GLY A 224 4.28 0.36 8.92
C GLY A 224 5.41 -0.54 9.40
N HIS A 225 6.09 -0.15 10.48
CA HIS A 225 7.07 -1.02 11.14
C HIS A 225 6.32 -1.98 12.07
N LEU A 226 6.27 -3.26 11.71
CA LEU A 226 5.65 -4.30 12.53
C LEU A 226 6.59 -4.75 13.64
N PRO A 227 6.05 -4.98 14.84
CA PRO A 227 4.63 -4.95 15.25
C PRO A 227 4.14 -3.57 15.73
N GLU A 228 4.97 -2.54 15.82
CA GLU A 228 4.68 -1.26 16.47
C GLU A 228 3.61 -0.44 15.73
N VAL A 229 3.47 -0.60 14.42
CA VAL A 229 2.53 0.17 13.60
C VAL A 229 1.73 -0.76 12.69
N ARG A 230 0.59 -1.25 13.17
CA ARG A 230 -0.37 -2.12 12.43
C ARG A 230 -1.61 -1.34 12.02
N GLY A 231 -2.37 -1.84 11.07
CA GLY A 231 -3.74 -1.40 10.73
C GLY A 231 -3.82 -0.43 9.55
N ALA A 232 -4.60 0.64 9.71
CA ALA A 232 -4.90 1.58 8.65
C ALA A 232 -4.05 2.87 8.74
N ASP A 233 -3.82 3.54 7.60
CA ASP A 233 -3.08 4.81 7.49
C ASP A 233 -1.65 4.77 8.04
N CYS A 234 -1.01 3.62 7.98
CA CYS A 234 0.27 3.39 8.65
C CYS A 234 1.44 4.20 8.07
N VAL A 235 1.39 4.68 6.82
CA VAL A 235 2.34 5.69 6.33
C VAL A 235 2.29 6.95 7.19
N LEU A 236 1.08 7.42 7.49
CA LEU A 236 0.88 8.64 8.29
C LEU A 236 1.19 8.37 9.77
N TRP A 237 0.73 7.25 10.31
CA TRP A 237 0.99 6.88 11.71
C TRP A 237 2.48 6.68 11.98
N SER A 238 3.23 6.04 11.08
CA SER A 238 4.68 5.91 11.20
C SER A 238 5.37 7.28 11.28
N ASN A 239 4.98 8.21 10.41
CA ASN A 239 5.54 9.56 10.44
C ASN A 239 5.18 10.33 11.72
N LEU A 240 3.94 10.20 12.21
CA LEU A 240 3.50 10.88 13.43
C LEU A 240 4.16 10.31 14.69
N MET A 241 4.17 8.99 14.82
CA MET A 241 4.56 8.31 16.05
C MET A 241 6.05 7.99 16.11
N MET A 242 6.66 7.68 14.95
CA MET A 242 8.06 7.30 14.85
C MET A 242 8.94 8.39 14.22
N GLY A 243 8.35 9.49 13.72
CA GLY A 243 9.11 10.53 13.01
C GLY A 243 9.74 10.06 11.70
N ARG A 244 9.34 8.89 11.18
CA ARG A 244 9.94 8.28 10.00
C ARG A 244 8.97 7.36 9.28
N THR A 245 8.96 7.41 7.94
CA THR A 245 8.27 6.44 7.11
C THR A 245 8.89 5.06 7.30
N SER A 246 8.06 4.04 7.38
CA SER A 246 8.48 2.65 7.50
C SER A 246 7.60 1.73 6.67
N ALA A 247 8.08 0.53 6.39
CA ALA A 247 7.27 -0.57 5.86
C ALA A 247 7.89 -1.92 6.25
N THR A 248 7.07 -2.97 6.19
CA THR A 248 7.47 -4.32 6.60
C THR A 248 7.01 -5.34 5.58
N CYS A 249 7.94 -6.15 5.10
CA CYS A 249 7.67 -7.39 4.38
C CYS A 249 7.44 -8.50 5.41
N PHE A 250 6.32 -9.21 5.32
CA PHE A 250 5.97 -10.22 6.30
C PHE A 250 5.11 -11.34 5.70
N TYR A 251 5.10 -12.51 6.33
CA TYR A 251 4.12 -13.55 6.07
C TYR A 251 2.78 -13.19 6.68
N MET A 252 1.71 -13.28 5.89
CA MET A 252 0.38 -13.03 6.40
C MET A 252 -0.13 -14.21 7.22
N ALA A 253 -0.71 -13.93 8.38
CA ALA A 253 -1.45 -14.86 9.24
C ALA A 253 -2.85 -14.31 9.50
N PRO A 254 -3.78 -15.14 10.02
CA PRO A 254 -5.08 -14.66 10.48
C PRO A 254 -4.91 -13.56 11.53
N GLY A 255 -5.48 -12.39 11.29
CA GLY A 255 -5.33 -11.21 12.14
C GLY A 255 -5.10 -9.94 11.29
N ILE A 256 -4.94 -8.80 11.95
CA ILE A 256 -4.63 -7.53 11.27
C ILE A 256 -3.11 -7.35 11.26
N ASP A 257 -2.52 -7.44 10.07
CA ASP A 257 -1.07 -7.34 9.86
C ASP A 257 -0.27 -8.24 10.82
N ASP A 258 -0.79 -9.43 11.00
CA ASP A 258 -0.23 -10.47 11.84
C ASP A 258 0.57 -11.48 11.01
N GLY A 259 1.51 -12.17 11.69
CA GLY A 259 2.40 -13.15 11.08
C GLY A 259 3.88 -12.74 11.14
N ASP A 260 4.74 -13.65 10.71
CA ASP A 260 6.18 -13.53 10.92
C ASP A 260 6.82 -12.47 10.00
N VAL A 261 7.63 -11.61 10.58
CA VAL A 261 8.35 -10.54 9.88
C VAL A 261 9.52 -11.11 9.09
N ILE A 262 9.56 -10.84 7.79
CA ILE A 262 10.67 -11.17 6.89
C ILE A 262 11.71 -10.04 6.93
N LEU A 263 11.25 -8.80 6.77
CA LEU A 263 12.10 -7.60 6.79
C LEU A 263 11.27 -6.38 7.21
N ALA A 264 11.58 -5.78 8.32
CA ALA A 264 11.05 -4.48 8.73
C ALA A 264 12.09 -3.37 8.47
N SER A 265 11.67 -2.25 7.90
CA SER A 265 12.58 -1.18 7.53
C SER A 265 12.05 0.20 7.90
N TYR A 266 12.90 1.00 8.54
CA TYR A 266 12.76 2.45 8.58
C TYR A 266 13.41 3.04 7.33
N LEU A 267 12.66 3.79 6.54
CA LEU A 267 13.13 4.32 5.27
C LEU A 267 14.06 5.53 5.48
N PRO A 268 14.86 5.90 4.47
CA PRO A 268 15.56 7.19 4.46
C PRO A 268 14.59 8.35 4.68
N PRO A 269 15.05 9.54 5.12
CA PRO A 269 14.19 10.71 5.22
C PRO A 269 13.49 11.00 3.88
N LEU A 270 12.16 11.05 3.91
CA LEU A 270 11.32 11.28 2.74
C LEU A 270 10.48 12.54 2.98
N THR A 271 10.97 13.67 2.50
CA THR A 271 10.32 14.97 2.72
C THR A 271 10.08 15.65 1.37
N PRO A 272 8.88 15.52 0.79
CA PRO A 272 8.54 16.25 -0.42
C PRO A 272 8.62 17.76 -0.17
N ARG A 273 9.34 18.47 -1.02
CA ARG A 273 9.50 19.93 -0.93
C ARG A 273 8.31 20.61 -1.61
N LEU A 274 7.39 21.07 -0.84
CA LEU A 274 6.18 21.73 -1.34
C LEU A 274 5.47 22.48 -0.22
N HIS A 275 5.11 23.73 -0.44
CA HIS A 275 4.25 24.47 0.44
C HIS A 275 2.81 23.92 0.39
N ILE A 276 2.27 23.46 1.52
CA ILE A 276 0.98 22.76 1.58
C ILE A 276 -0.14 23.52 2.27
N ALA A 277 0.13 24.71 2.85
CA ALA A 277 -0.82 25.45 3.71
C ALA A 277 -2.19 25.72 3.06
N GLN A 278 -2.25 25.82 1.74
CA GLN A 278 -3.48 26.08 0.98
C GLN A 278 -4.03 24.82 0.27
N ARG A 279 -3.45 23.63 0.52
CA ARG A 279 -3.88 22.43 -0.16
C ARG A 279 -4.95 21.69 0.64
N ASP A 280 -5.90 21.16 -0.11
CA ASP A 280 -6.94 20.29 0.46
C ASP A 280 -6.34 18.99 1.02
N ILE A 281 -6.69 18.67 2.26
CA ILE A 281 -6.22 17.47 2.97
C ILE A 281 -6.60 16.19 2.24
N LYS A 282 -7.78 16.14 1.63
CA LYS A 282 -8.21 14.97 0.85
C LYS A 282 -7.32 14.75 -0.38
N THR A 283 -6.85 15.82 -1.00
CA THR A 283 -5.91 15.76 -2.12
C THR A 283 -4.55 15.22 -1.69
N LEU A 284 -4.00 15.72 -0.56
CA LEU A 284 -2.76 15.20 0.02
C LEU A 284 -2.88 13.72 0.41
N TYR A 285 -3.99 13.34 1.06
CA TYR A 285 -4.29 11.98 1.45
C TYR A 285 -4.36 11.05 0.22
N ARG A 286 -5.10 11.43 -0.82
CA ARG A 286 -5.21 10.67 -2.06
C ARG A 286 -3.88 10.54 -2.78
N ALA A 287 -3.09 11.62 -2.84
CA ALA A 287 -1.75 11.61 -3.42
C ALA A 287 -0.83 10.64 -2.69
N THR A 288 -0.91 10.61 -1.36
CA THR A 288 -0.14 9.69 -0.55
C THR A 288 -0.46 8.23 -0.90
N TYR A 289 -1.72 7.83 -0.91
CA TYR A 289 -2.10 6.43 -1.12
C TYR A 289 -2.19 5.99 -2.59
N ALA A 290 -2.46 6.92 -3.51
CA ALA A 290 -2.48 6.59 -4.94
C ALA A 290 -1.10 6.65 -5.60
N PHE A 291 -0.10 7.31 -5.00
CA PHE A 291 1.18 7.51 -5.65
C PHE A 291 2.39 7.30 -4.73
N PHE A 292 2.40 7.82 -3.49
CA PHE A 292 3.58 7.77 -2.63
C PHE A 292 3.74 6.41 -1.92
N ASP A 293 2.70 5.91 -1.25
CA ASP A 293 2.69 4.63 -0.53
C ASP A 293 3.10 3.42 -1.40
N PRO A 294 2.66 3.31 -2.67
CA PRO A 294 3.12 2.25 -3.55
C PRO A 294 4.65 2.13 -3.65
N TRP A 295 5.36 3.25 -3.65
CA TRP A 295 6.82 3.28 -3.74
C TRP A 295 7.52 3.07 -2.40
N VAL A 296 6.90 3.47 -1.30
CA VAL A 296 7.33 3.09 0.06
C VAL A 296 7.37 1.56 0.18
N ARG A 297 6.29 0.91 -0.22
CA ARG A 297 6.19 -0.57 -0.24
C ARG A 297 7.13 -1.18 -1.28
N GLY A 298 7.20 -0.62 -2.47
CA GLY A 298 8.11 -1.08 -3.54
C GLY A 298 9.58 -1.04 -3.11
N PHE A 299 9.97 -0.05 -2.33
CA PHE A 299 11.30 0.05 -1.77
C PHE A 299 11.61 -1.12 -0.82
N VAL A 300 10.72 -1.44 0.11
CA VAL A 300 10.90 -2.55 1.04
C VAL A 300 10.79 -3.90 0.33
N LEU A 301 9.92 -4.01 -0.67
CA LEU A 301 9.89 -5.19 -1.54
C LEU A 301 11.26 -5.42 -2.21
N ARG A 302 11.86 -4.36 -2.80
CA ARG A 302 13.18 -4.44 -3.42
C ARG A 302 14.24 -4.96 -2.46
N GLN A 303 14.21 -4.48 -1.21
CA GLN A 303 15.14 -4.90 -0.17
C GLN A 303 14.93 -6.34 0.26
N ALA A 304 13.68 -6.71 0.52
CA ALA A 304 13.34 -8.09 0.85
C ALA A 304 13.78 -9.07 -0.24
N LEU A 305 13.60 -8.71 -1.53
CA LEU A 305 14.07 -9.50 -2.65
C LEU A 305 15.60 -9.66 -2.66
N ILE A 306 16.36 -8.63 -2.31
CA ILE A 306 17.83 -8.69 -2.20
C ILE A 306 18.24 -9.60 -1.02
N GLU A 307 17.70 -9.35 0.15
CA GLU A 307 18.04 -10.06 1.40
C GLU A 307 17.70 -11.56 1.34
N THR A 308 16.58 -11.90 0.68
CA THR A 308 16.06 -13.27 0.61
C THR A 308 16.42 -14.00 -0.69
N ASP A 309 17.23 -13.40 -1.54
CA ASP A 309 17.53 -13.92 -2.90
C ASP A 309 16.25 -14.23 -3.70
N GLY A 310 15.36 -13.23 -3.80
CA GLY A 310 14.10 -13.37 -4.51
C GLY A 310 13.10 -14.31 -3.83
N PHE A 311 13.03 -14.27 -2.51
CA PHE A 311 12.18 -15.13 -1.68
C PHE A 311 12.50 -16.63 -1.71
N THR A 312 13.72 -16.99 -2.13
CA THR A 312 14.18 -18.39 -2.08
C THR A 312 14.82 -18.76 -0.74
N ARG A 313 15.32 -17.77 -0.01
CA ARG A 313 15.98 -17.94 1.30
C ARG A 313 15.39 -16.97 2.32
N ILE A 314 14.26 -17.34 2.89
CA ILE A 314 13.56 -16.50 3.87
C ILE A 314 13.88 -16.98 5.28
N SER A 315 14.36 -16.04 6.12
CA SER A 315 14.34 -16.16 7.58
C SER A 315 13.32 -15.16 8.11
N ALA A 316 12.27 -15.65 8.76
CA ALA A 316 11.22 -14.81 9.31
C ALA A 316 11.20 -14.92 10.83
N THR A 317 10.89 -13.82 11.51
CA THR A 317 10.87 -13.70 12.97
C THR A 317 9.45 -13.42 13.46
N PRO A 318 8.94 -14.18 14.46
CA PRO A 318 7.65 -13.91 15.06
C PRO A 318 7.54 -12.49 15.62
N GLN A 319 6.35 -11.89 15.50
CA GLN A 319 6.10 -10.57 16.08
C GLN A 319 5.97 -10.65 17.60
N VAL A 320 6.43 -9.60 18.30
CA VAL A 320 6.33 -9.49 19.76
C VAL A 320 5.05 -8.70 20.10
N GLU A 321 4.04 -9.38 20.59
CA GLU A 321 2.73 -8.80 20.94
C GLU A 321 2.82 -7.60 21.90
N ALA A 322 3.73 -7.63 22.86
CA ALA A 322 3.86 -6.59 23.88
C ALA A 322 4.15 -5.18 23.33
N THR A 323 4.70 -5.07 22.11
CA THR A 323 4.99 -3.80 21.44
C THR A 323 4.01 -3.45 20.34
N SER A 324 3.00 -4.29 20.13
CA SER A 324 2.03 -4.17 19.05
C SER A 324 1.02 -3.06 19.29
N VAL A 325 0.85 -2.16 18.31
CA VAL A 325 -0.18 -1.12 18.33
C VAL A 325 -0.96 -1.13 17.02
N THR A 326 -2.29 -1.34 17.13
CA THR A 326 -3.18 -1.29 15.96
C THR A 326 -3.79 0.09 15.80
N TYR A 327 -3.51 0.72 14.68
CA TYR A 327 -4.03 2.04 14.31
C TYR A 327 -5.23 1.92 13.38
N HIS A 328 -6.14 2.88 13.50
CA HIS A 328 -7.31 3.03 12.64
C HIS A 328 -7.14 4.19 11.68
N PHE A 329 -8.02 4.30 10.68
CA PHE A 329 -8.05 5.45 9.78
C PHE A 329 -7.91 6.77 10.55
N MET A 330 -7.01 7.61 10.09
CA MET A 330 -6.62 8.83 10.78
C MET A 330 -7.65 9.95 10.56
N HIS A 331 -8.05 10.63 11.63
CA HIS A 331 -8.93 11.79 11.55
C HIS A 331 -8.26 12.95 10.78
N ALA A 332 -9.04 13.74 10.01
CA ALA A 332 -8.53 14.81 9.16
C ALA A 332 -7.66 15.85 9.89
N GLN A 333 -8.01 16.20 11.13
CA GLN A 333 -7.22 17.14 11.94
C GLN A 333 -5.84 16.59 12.29
N ILE A 334 -5.73 15.27 12.51
CA ILE A 334 -4.44 14.61 12.74
C ILE A 334 -3.66 14.50 11.43
N GLN A 335 -4.34 14.18 10.32
CA GLN A 335 -3.73 14.18 8.99
C GLN A 335 -3.08 15.52 8.67
N HIS A 336 -3.75 16.64 8.98
CA HIS A 336 -3.19 17.98 8.79
C HIS A 336 -1.86 18.15 9.52
N ALA A 337 -1.79 17.78 10.79
CA ALA A 337 -0.56 17.88 11.58
C ALA A 337 0.57 16.98 11.04
N VAL A 338 0.22 15.78 10.53
CA VAL A 338 1.20 14.88 9.93
C VAL A 338 1.72 15.44 8.61
N PHE A 339 0.84 15.91 7.74
CA PHE A 339 1.28 16.47 6.46
C PHE A 339 2.15 17.72 6.64
N SER A 340 1.87 18.56 7.63
CA SER A 340 2.72 19.72 7.96
C SER A 340 4.14 19.31 8.42
N LYS A 341 4.30 18.07 8.92
CA LYS A 341 5.63 17.52 9.28
C LYS A 341 6.28 16.75 8.13
N LEU A 342 5.48 16.09 7.30
CA LEU A 342 5.97 15.26 6.19
C LEU A 342 6.47 16.11 5.03
N PHE A 343 5.84 17.25 4.76
CA PHE A 343 6.24 18.17 3.70
C PHE A 343 7.15 19.27 4.27
N ALA A 344 8.27 19.54 3.60
CA ALA A 344 9.09 20.71 3.92
C ALA A 344 8.55 21.93 3.18
N ASP A 345 8.39 23.02 3.90
CA ASP A 345 8.19 24.34 3.27
C ASP A 345 9.43 24.70 2.46
N ILE A 346 9.19 25.29 1.27
CA ILE A 346 10.22 25.78 0.36
C ILE A 346 10.53 27.23 0.74
#